data_67d616ea06d109fce2b54cbeccec52de
#
_entry.id   67d616ea06d109fce2b54cbeccec52de
#
_cell.length_a   1.000
_cell.length_b   1.000
_cell.length_c   1.000
_cell.angle_alpha   90.00
_cell.angle_beta   90.00
_cell.angle_gamma   90.00
#
_symmetry.space_group_name_H-M   'P 1'
#
loop_
_entity.id
_entity.type
_entity.pdbx_description
1 polymer ?
#
loop_
_entity_poly.entity_id
_entity_poly.type
_entity_poly.pdbx_seq_one_letter_code
_entity_poly.pdbx_strand_id
1 'polypeptide(L)'
;GYYPDDFIGNRPTLEDARLKGKHIGIVAGTPPATNMAINGLMANAKPYPLMIDTRYDSSAEAMMNDLEKGEIDAGILWGPMAGYYAKKATPPLHITPLVKETTGPKLVYRIGMGVRASDQNWKRQLNRLIQENQPAINKILLDYGVPLLDENDRPIGPETATKSP
;
A
#
# COMPACT_ATOMS: atom_id res chain seq x y z
N GLY A 1 5.59 -16.89 4.10
CA GLY A 1 6.96 -17.07 4.56
C GLY A 1 7.37 -15.97 5.50
N TYR A 2 7.92 -16.33 6.65
CA TYR A 2 8.54 -15.40 7.60
C TYR A 2 9.80 -14.85 6.93
N TYR A 3 9.79 -13.59 6.53
CA TYR A 3 11.00 -12.89 6.15
C TYR A 3 11.51 -12.08 7.33
N PRO A 4 12.80 -12.17 7.67
CA PRO A 4 13.42 -11.32 8.69
C PRO A 4 13.21 -9.84 8.35
N ASP A 5 13.14 -8.98 9.36
CA ASP A 5 12.87 -7.54 9.27
C ASP A 5 13.77 -6.76 8.29
N ASP A 6 14.82 -7.36 7.80
CA ASP A 6 15.83 -6.78 6.91
C ASP A 6 15.61 -7.10 5.43
N PHE A 7 14.57 -7.88 5.05
CA PHE A 7 14.38 -8.28 3.65
C PHE A 7 14.15 -7.09 2.70
N ILE A 8 13.41 -6.05 3.11
CA ILE A 8 13.25 -4.79 2.35
C ILE A 8 13.45 -3.57 3.24
N GLY A 9 13.73 -3.73 4.54
CA GLY A 9 13.65 -2.71 5.58
C GLY A 9 14.44 -1.42 5.32
N ASN A 10 15.58 -1.49 4.66
CA ASN A 10 16.46 -0.32 4.44
C ASN A 10 16.37 0.27 3.03
N ARG A 11 15.73 -0.40 2.08
CA ARG A 11 15.55 0.09 0.69
C ARG A 11 14.18 -0.31 0.17
N PRO A 12 13.12 0.40 0.52
CA PRO A 12 11.76 0.11 0.09
C PRO A 12 11.54 0.51 -1.38
N THR A 13 12.15 -0.23 -2.29
CA THR A 13 12.10 -0.02 -3.75
C THR A 13 12.12 -1.37 -4.47
N LEU A 14 11.45 -1.46 -5.62
CA LEU A 14 11.47 -2.60 -6.53
C LEU A 14 12.81 -2.76 -7.28
N GLU A 15 13.71 -1.79 -7.16
CA GLU A 15 15.07 -1.87 -7.68
C GLU A 15 15.98 -2.81 -6.87
N ASP A 16 15.51 -3.31 -5.72
CA ASP A 16 16.30 -4.18 -4.84
C ASP A 16 16.60 -5.52 -5.52
N ALA A 17 17.90 -5.81 -5.67
CA ALA A 17 18.37 -7.02 -6.32
C ALA A 17 17.91 -8.33 -5.65
N ARG A 18 17.53 -8.28 -4.36
CA ARG A 18 17.02 -9.43 -3.61
C ARG A 18 15.65 -9.90 -4.09
N LEU A 19 14.92 -9.04 -4.80
CA LEU A 19 13.63 -9.37 -5.42
C LEU A 19 13.78 -10.19 -6.71
N LYS A 20 14.96 -10.19 -7.33
CA LYS A 20 15.21 -10.98 -8.54
C LYS A 20 15.08 -12.46 -8.25
N GLY A 21 14.33 -13.15 -9.11
CA GLY A 21 14.04 -14.59 -8.95
C GLY A 21 12.95 -14.93 -7.96
N LYS A 22 12.39 -13.94 -7.24
CA LYS A 22 11.27 -14.14 -6.33
C LYS A 22 9.94 -14.22 -7.08
N HIS A 23 9.01 -15.02 -6.56
CA HIS A 23 7.63 -15.05 -7.04
C HIS A 23 6.85 -13.89 -6.40
N ILE A 24 6.53 -12.88 -7.19
CA ILE A 24 5.89 -11.66 -6.71
C ILE A 24 4.47 -11.55 -7.25
N GLY A 25 3.50 -11.50 -6.34
CA GLY A 25 2.10 -11.24 -6.67
C GLY A 25 1.90 -9.77 -7.05
N ILE A 26 1.18 -9.51 -8.14
CA ILE A 26 0.89 -8.17 -8.64
C ILE A 26 -0.51 -8.09 -9.25
N VAL A 27 -1.24 -7.02 -8.97
CA VAL A 27 -2.51 -6.77 -9.66
C VAL A 27 -2.21 -6.19 -11.05
N ALA A 28 -2.63 -6.90 -12.09
CA ALA A 28 -2.36 -6.54 -13.47
C ALA A 28 -2.96 -5.16 -13.82
N GLY A 29 -2.23 -4.36 -14.62
CA GLY A 29 -2.70 -3.04 -15.06
C GLY A 29 -2.57 -1.93 -14.00
N THR A 30 -1.93 -2.19 -12.88
CA THR A 30 -1.67 -1.18 -11.83
C THR A 30 -0.29 -0.52 -12.01
N PRO A 31 -0.07 0.70 -11.49
CA PRO A 31 1.22 1.38 -11.59
C PRO A 31 2.43 0.56 -11.15
N PRO A 32 2.41 -0.19 -10.03
CA PRO A 32 3.56 -1.02 -9.65
C PRO A 32 3.87 -2.14 -10.63
N ALA A 33 2.93 -2.60 -11.46
CA ALA A 33 3.24 -3.56 -12.53
C ALA A 33 4.20 -2.96 -13.57
N THR A 34 4.06 -1.66 -13.87
CA THR A 34 5.02 -0.95 -14.73
C THR A 34 6.40 -0.85 -14.09
N ASN A 35 6.48 -0.51 -12.79
CA ASN A 35 7.76 -0.47 -12.07
C ASN A 35 8.42 -1.86 -12.04
N MET A 36 7.65 -2.95 -11.82
CA MET A 36 8.17 -4.32 -11.89
C MET A 36 8.74 -4.65 -13.28
N ALA A 37 8.04 -4.25 -14.35
CA ALA A 37 8.52 -4.48 -15.72
C ALA A 37 9.83 -3.76 -15.99
N ILE A 38 9.96 -2.49 -15.58
CA ILE A 38 11.19 -1.69 -15.72
C ILE A 38 12.36 -2.36 -14.96
N ASN A 39 12.09 -2.92 -13.79
CA ASN A 39 13.10 -3.55 -12.94
C ASN A 39 13.36 -5.04 -13.25
N GLY A 40 12.73 -5.57 -14.31
CA GLY A 40 12.95 -6.96 -14.76
C GLY A 40 12.38 -8.01 -13.81
N LEU A 41 11.33 -7.69 -13.04
CA LEU A 41 10.72 -8.59 -12.06
C LEU A 41 9.51 -9.38 -12.60
N MET A 42 9.19 -9.24 -13.89
CA MET A 42 8.00 -9.88 -14.48
C MET A 42 8.15 -11.38 -14.76
N ALA A 43 9.38 -11.90 -14.84
CA ALA A 43 9.62 -13.30 -15.23
C ALA A 43 8.92 -14.31 -14.30
N ASN A 44 8.88 -14.02 -12.99
CA ASN A 44 8.27 -14.86 -11.97
C ASN A 44 7.07 -14.16 -11.29
N ALA A 45 6.48 -13.18 -11.95
CA ALA A 45 5.31 -12.47 -11.41
C ALA A 45 4.06 -13.35 -11.52
N LYS A 46 3.26 -13.40 -10.44
CA LYS A 46 1.92 -13.99 -10.43
C LYS A 46 0.89 -12.87 -10.58
N PRO A 47 0.23 -12.74 -11.75
CA PRO A 47 -0.76 -11.69 -11.96
C PRO A 47 -2.09 -12.03 -11.29
N TYR A 48 -2.72 -11.01 -10.70
CA TYR A 48 -4.09 -11.05 -10.20
C TYR A 48 -4.95 -10.08 -11.01
N PRO A 49 -6.22 -10.40 -11.27
CA PRO A 49 -7.08 -9.53 -12.08
C PRO A 49 -7.40 -8.22 -11.37
N LEU A 50 -7.40 -7.10 -12.11
CA LEU A 50 -7.83 -5.79 -11.61
C LEU A 50 -9.35 -5.70 -11.52
N MET A 51 -10.03 -6.20 -12.55
CA MET A 51 -11.50 -6.18 -12.65
C MET A 51 -12.05 -7.54 -12.25
N ILE A 52 -12.75 -7.56 -11.13
CA ILE A 52 -13.40 -8.74 -10.56
C ILE A 52 -14.80 -8.36 -10.07
N ASP A 53 -15.67 -9.33 -9.92
CA ASP A 53 -16.93 -9.12 -9.23
C ASP A 53 -16.68 -9.11 -7.71
N THR A 54 -16.56 -7.90 -7.16
CA THR A 54 -16.23 -7.69 -5.74
C THR A 54 -17.28 -8.21 -4.74
N ARG A 55 -18.42 -8.68 -5.24
CA ARG A 55 -19.42 -9.36 -4.40
C ARG A 55 -18.99 -10.76 -3.99
N TYR A 56 -18.12 -11.40 -4.77
CA TYR A 56 -17.73 -12.79 -4.61
C TYR A 56 -16.22 -12.98 -4.48
N ASP A 57 -15.42 -12.08 -5.07
CA ASP A 57 -13.98 -12.25 -5.20
C ASP A 57 -13.21 -11.00 -4.71
N SER A 58 -11.98 -11.23 -4.28
CA SER A 58 -11.02 -10.18 -3.93
C SER A 58 -9.63 -10.60 -4.37
N SER A 59 -9.05 -9.85 -5.32
CA SER A 59 -7.65 -10.08 -5.72
C SER A 59 -6.67 -9.90 -4.57
N ALA A 60 -6.98 -9.02 -3.63
CA ALA A 60 -6.16 -8.83 -2.43
C ALA A 60 -6.21 -10.05 -1.53
N GLU A 61 -7.39 -10.62 -1.30
CA GLU A 61 -7.57 -11.82 -0.47
C GLU A 61 -6.91 -13.04 -1.13
N ALA A 62 -7.10 -13.22 -2.44
CA ALA A 62 -6.45 -14.28 -3.19
C ALA A 62 -4.91 -14.18 -3.07
N MET A 63 -4.35 -12.98 -3.23
CA MET A 63 -2.92 -12.73 -3.08
C MET A 63 -2.42 -13.02 -1.65
N MET A 64 -3.19 -12.65 -0.62
CA MET A 64 -2.83 -12.95 0.77
C MET A 64 -2.85 -14.46 1.04
N ASN A 65 -3.87 -15.18 0.56
CA ASN A 65 -3.95 -16.64 0.67
C ASN A 65 -2.74 -17.33 0.00
N ASP A 66 -2.32 -16.86 -1.16
CA ASP A 66 -1.16 -17.40 -1.87
C ASP A 66 0.15 -17.11 -1.11
N LEU A 67 0.25 -15.93 -0.49
CA LEU A 67 1.39 -15.59 0.36
C LEU A 67 1.46 -16.48 1.61
N GLU A 68 0.34 -16.72 2.27
CA GLU A 68 0.26 -17.59 3.44
C GLU A 68 0.60 -19.06 3.10
N LYS A 69 0.23 -19.51 1.90
CA LYS A 69 0.58 -20.85 1.39
C LYS A 69 2.02 -20.97 0.88
N GLY A 70 2.73 -19.85 0.74
CA GLY A 70 4.08 -19.82 0.17
C GLY A 70 4.12 -20.02 -1.36
N GLU A 71 2.98 -19.81 -2.05
CA GLU A 71 2.92 -19.84 -3.52
C GLU A 71 3.55 -18.60 -4.15
N ILE A 72 3.61 -17.51 -3.40
CA ILE A 72 4.36 -16.30 -3.73
C ILE A 72 5.24 -15.89 -2.54
N ASP A 73 6.37 -15.26 -2.83
CA ASP A 73 7.32 -14.78 -1.82
C ASP A 73 6.92 -13.39 -1.28
N ALA A 74 6.30 -12.57 -2.12
CA ALA A 74 5.85 -11.22 -1.77
C ALA A 74 4.62 -10.84 -2.60
N GLY A 75 3.80 -9.92 -2.08
CA GLY A 75 2.67 -9.36 -2.81
C GLY A 75 2.77 -7.83 -2.85
N ILE A 76 2.43 -7.24 -3.99
CA ILE A 76 2.37 -5.77 -4.17
C ILE A 76 0.91 -5.36 -4.32
N LEU A 77 0.43 -4.61 -3.36
CA LEU A 77 -0.95 -4.12 -3.27
C LEU A 77 -1.00 -2.64 -2.93
N TRP A 78 -2.13 -2.02 -3.19
CA TRP A 78 -2.44 -0.71 -2.67
C TRP A 78 -2.43 -0.72 -1.14
N GLY A 79 -1.70 0.23 -0.53
CA GLY A 79 -1.41 0.28 0.89
C GLY A 79 -2.59 0.01 1.83
N PRO A 80 -3.75 0.69 1.67
CA PRO A 80 -4.93 0.43 2.50
C PRO A 80 -5.42 -1.02 2.46
N MET A 81 -5.40 -1.65 1.29
CA MET A 81 -5.78 -3.06 1.15
C MET A 81 -4.73 -3.98 1.75
N ALA A 82 -3.45 -3.75 1.43
CA ALA A 82 -2.35 -4.52 1.98
C ALA A 82 -2.35 -4.48 3.51
N GLY A 83 -2.51 -3.28 4.10
CA GLY A 83 -2.53 -3.09 5.54
C GLY A 83 -3.65 -3.83 6.24
N TYR A 84 -4.85 -3.73 5.69
CA TYR A 84 -6.02 -4.39 6.26
C TYR A 84 -5.87 -5.92 6.30
N TYR A 85 -5.49 -6.54 5.18
CA TYR A 85 -5.35 -7.99 5.10
C TYR A 85 -4.12 -8.48 5.87
N ALA A 86 -2.99 -7.79 5.77
CA ALA A 86 -1.77 -8.19 6.46
C ALA A 86 -1.93 -8.17 7.99
N LYS A 87 -2.70 -7.21 8.53
CA LYS A 87 -3.02 -7.16 9.96
C LYS A 87 -3.89 -8.34 10.41
N LYS A 88 -4.73 -8.88 9.53
CA LYS A 88 -5.61 -10.03 9.80
C LYS A 88 -4.94 -11.39 9.61
N ALA A 89 -3.84 -11.45 8.88
CA ALA A 89 -3.10 -12.69 8.64
C ALA A 89 -2.55 -13.27 9.95
N THR A 90 -2.38 -14.59 10.00
CA THR A 90 -1.83 -15.28 11.16
C THR A 90 -0.68 -16.19 10.74
N PRO A 91 0.59 -15.87 11.09
CA PRO A 91 1.02 -14.65 11.79
C PRO A 91 0.80 -13.37 10.95
N PRO A 92 0.75 -12.17 11.58
CA PRO A 92 0.66 -10.91 10.84
C PRO A 92 1.79 -10.76 9.82
N LEU A 93 1.47 -10.24 8.63
CA LEU A 93 2.44 -10.02 7.57
C LEU A 93 3.09 -8.65 7.72
N HIS A 94 4.37 -8.56 7.36
CA HIS A 94 5.09 -7.29 7.34
C HIS A 94 4.72 -6.48 6.10
N ILE A 95 4.55 -5.15 6.26
CA ILE A 95 4.29 -4.22 5.17
C ILE A 95 5.44 -3.24 5.04
N THR A 96 5.92 -3.08 3.82
CA THR A 96 6.94 -2.08 3.46
C THR A 96 6.38 -1.13 2.41
N PRO A 97 6.13 0.16 2.74
CA PRO A 97 5.73 1.16 1.76
C PRO A 97 6.83 1.39 0.71
N LEU A 98 6.48 1.35 -0.58
CA LEU A 98 7.41 1.58 -1.69
C LEU A 98 7.58 3.09 -1.95
N VAL A 99 8.32 3.77 -1.06
CA VAL A 99 8.47 5.24 -1.07
C VAL A 99 9.72 5.73 -1.78
N LYS A 100 10.63 4.83 -2.16
CA LYS A 100 11.93 5.17 -2.75
C LYS A 100 12.05 4.73 -4.22
N GLU A 101 10.92 4.55 -4.91
CA GLU A 101 10.94 4.27 -6.34
C GLU A 101 11.49 5.48 -7.10
N THR A 102 12.55 5.27 -7.89
CA THR A 102 13.18 6.31 -8.70
C THR A 102 12.81 6.19 -10.17
N THR A 103 12.34 5.02 -10.60
CA THR A 103 11.96 4.72 -11.98
C THR A 103 10.49 4.34 -12.08
N GLY A 104 9.84 4.74 -13.19
CA GLY A 104 8.44 4.42 -13.42
C GLY A 104 7.45 5.34 -12.68
N PRO A 105 6.17 4.94 -12.60
CA PRO A 105 5.14 5.71 -11.91
C PRO A 105 5.43 5.85 -10.41
N LYS A 106 5.05 7.02 -9.84
CA LYS A 106 5.04 7.19 -8.38
C LYS A 106 4.05 6.22 -7.72
N LEU A 107 4.46 5.62 -6.60
CA LEU A 107 3.67 4.68 -5.82
C LEU A 107 3.16 5.27 -4.49
N VAL A 108 3.30 6.59 -4.32
CA VAL A 108 2.79 7.35 -3.18
C VAL A 108 1.69 8.29 -3.65
N TYR A 109 0.57 8.30 -2.95
CA TYR A 109 -0.64 9.02 -3.34
C TYR A 109 -1.16 9.90 -2.22
N ARG A 110 -1.69 11.07 -2.59
CA ARG A 110 -2.49 11.92 -1.70
C ARG A 110 -3.96 11.62 -1.94
N ILE A 111 -4.67 11.27 -0.88
CA ILE A 111 -6.10 10.99 -0.93
C ILE A 111 -6.85 12.26 -0.56
N GLY A 112 -7.81 12.65 -1.38
CA GLY A 112 -8.64 13.82 -1.17
C GLY A 112 -10.12 13.55 -1.42
N MET A 113 -10.95 14.47 -0.96
CA MET A 113 -12.39 14.47 -1.25
C MET A 113 -12.68 15.32 -2.48
N GLY A 114 -13.41 14.76 -3.46
CA GLY A 114 -13.92 15.50 -4.63
C GLY A 114 -15.22 16.21 -4.30
N VAL A 115 -15.33 17.49 -4.68
CA VAL A 115 -16.57 18.28 -4.62
C VAL A 115 -16.82 18.93 -5.96
N ARG A 116 -18.07 19.34 -6.24
CA ARG A 116 -18.38 20.08 -7.46
C ARG A 116 -17.63 21.41 -7.49
N ALA A 117 -17.21 21.85 -8.66
CA ALA A 117 -16.46 23.10 -8.83
C ALA A 117 -17.21 24.33 -8.30
N SER A 118 -18.55 24.33 -8.34
CA SER A 118 -19.41 25.38 -7.80
C SER A 118 -19.44 25.45 -6.27
N ASP A 119 -19.10 24.36 -5.58
CA ASP A 119 -19.36 24.20 -4.13
C ASP A 119 -18.16 24.66 -3.29
N GLN A 120 -17.65 25.87 -3.56
CA GLN A 120 -16.45 26.40 -2.90
C GLN A 120 -16.61 26.59 -1.38
N ASN A 121 -17.82 26.92 -0.90
CA ASN A 121 -18.09 27.02 0.54
C ASN A 121 -18.00 25.65 1.21
N TRP A 122 -18.59 24.64 0.58
CA TRP A 122 -18.51 23.25 1.06
C TRP A 122 -17.08 22.73 1.09
N LYS A 123 -16.30 23.00 0.03
CA LYS A 123 -14.87 22.67 -0.03
C LYS A 123 -14.11 23.25 1.17
N ARG A 124 -14.31 24.55 1.48
CA ARG A 124 -13.65 25.19 2.63
C ARG A 124 -14.06 24.56 3.96
N GLN A 125 -15.33 24.23 4.11
CA GLN A 125 -15.84 23.59 5.32
C GLN A 125 -15.25 22.18 5.49
N LEU A 126 -15.20 21.36 4.43
CA LEU A 126 -14.59 20.04 4.47
C LEU A 126 -13.10 20.11 4.80
N ASN A 127 -12.35 21.01 4.17
CA ASN A 127 -10.93 21.19 4.46
C ASN A 127 -10.69 21.51 5.95
N ARG A 128 -11.49 22.41 6.53
CA ARG A 128 -11.41 22.72 7.95
C ARG A 128 -11.72 21.51 8.82
N LEU A 129 -12.80 20.80 8.54
CA LEU A 129 -13.19 19.60 9.29
C LEU A 129 -12.11 18.50 9.22
N ILE A 130 -11.50 18.29 8.05
CA ILE A 130 -10.40 17.34 7.91
C ILE A 130 -9.21 17.78 8.76
N GLN A 131 -8.82 19.05 8.70
CA GLN A 131 -7.69 19.58 9.46
C GLN A 131 -7.92 19.47 10.98
N GLU A 132 -9.11 19.87 11.45
CA GLU A 132 -9.50 19.81 12.87
C GLU A 132 -9.55 18.37 13.41
N ASN A 133 -9.85 17.40 12.55
CA ASN A 133 -10.00 15.99 12.93
C ASN A 133 -8.86 15.08 12.44
N GLN A 134 -7.77 15.63 11.91
CA GLN A 134 -6.68 14.84 11.34
C GLN A 134 -6.14 13.77 12.31
N PRO A 135 -5.92 14.01 13.60
CA PRO A 135 -5.45 12.99 14.54
C PRO A 135 -6.44 11.82 14.67
N ALA A 136 -7.75 12.10 14.72
CA ALA A 136 -8.78 11.06 14.79
C ALA A 136 -8.84 10.23 13.49
N ILE A 137 -8.72 10.89 12.33
CA ILE A 137 -8.67 10.24 11.02
C ILE A 137 -7.44 9.32 10.94
N ASN A 138 -6.26 9.82 11.32
CA ASN A 138 -5.03 9.04 11.34
C ASN A 138 -5.16 7.80 12.23
N LYS A 139 -5.73 7.98 13.43
CA LYS A 139 -5.96 6.86 14.35
C LYS A 139 -6.83 5.79 13.72
N ILE A 140 -7.95 6.15 13.11
CA ILE A 140 -8.85 5.20 12.44
C ILE A 140 -8.11 4.46 11.32
N LEU A 141 -7.37 5.17 10.47
CA LEU A 141 -6.64 4.56 9.37
C LEU A 141 -5.55 3.58 9.86
N LEU A 142 -4.80 3.94 10.91
CA LEU A 142 -3.82 3.07 11.53
C LEU A 142 -4.46 1.85 12.21
N ASP A 143 -5.63 2.03 12.82
CA ASP A 143 -6.39 0.92 13.42
C ASP A 143 -6.83 -0.10 12.35
N TYR A 144 -7.05 0.33 11.12
CA TYR A 144 -7.28 -0.53 9.95
C TYR A 144 -6.00 -1.06 9.30
N GLY A 145 -4.82 -0.69 9.79
CA GLY A 145 -3.52 -1.12 9.26
C GLY A 145 -3.05 -0.33 8.05
N VAL A 146 -3.69 0.79 7.70
CA VAL A 146 -3.27 1.62 6.56
C VAL A 146 -1.87 2.19 6.79
N PRO A 147 -0.90 1.95 5.88
CA PRO A 147 0.43 2.53 6.00
C PRO A 147 0.38 4.03 5.65
N LEU A 148 0.32 4.87 6.68
CA LEU A 148 0.31 6.32 6.53
C LEU A 148 1.72 6.88 6.39
N LEU A 149 1.86 7.94 5.60
CA LEU A 149 3.11 8.66 5.39
C LEU A 149 2.94 10.14 5.74
N ASP A 150 3.99 10.76 6.24
CA ASP A 150 4.06 12.21 6.44
C ASP A 150 4.36 12.95 5.12
N GLU A 151 4.48 14.26 5.16
CA GLU A 151 4.77 15.10 3.98
C GLU A 151 6.14 14.83 3.34
N ASN A 152 7.03 14.14 4.07
CA ASN A 152 8.36 13.74 3.61
C ASN A 152 8.43 12.26 3.24
N ASP A 153 7.28 11.63 2.98
CA ASP A 153 7.14 10.21 2.64
C ASP A 153 7.70 9.26 3.73
N ARG A 154 7.71 9.68 5.01
CA ARG A 154 8.14 8.85 6.14
C ARG A 154 6.93 8.20 6.80
N PRO A 155 7.02 6.92 7.21
CA PRO A 155 5.93 6.25 7.90
C PRO A 155 5.51 6.97 9.19
N ILE A 156 4.21 7.12 9.38
CA ILE A 156 3.58 7.65 10.60
C ILE A 156 3.20 6.44 11.47
N GLY A 157 3.79 6.35 12.67
CA GLY A 157 3.41 5.35 13.66
C GLY A 157 2.27 5.84 14.57
N PRO A 158 1.70 4.95 15.41
CA PRO A 158 0.63 5.29 16.35
C PRO A 158 1.00 6.45 17.29
N GLU A 159 2.25 6.53 17.70
CA GLU A 159 2.75 7.57 18.63
C GLU A 159 2.88 8.96 17.98
N THR A 160 3.10 8.99 16.66
CA THR A 160 3.25 10.25 15.91
C THR A 160 1.93 10.78 15.38
N ALA A 161 0.91 9.93 15.25
CA ALA A 161 -0.40 10.27 14.70
C ALA A 161 -1.22 11.22 15.61
N THR A 162 -0.87 11.31 16.89
CA THR A 162 -1.57 12.13 17.89
C THR A 162 -1.03 13.58 18.00
N LYS A 163 0.09 13.88 17.35
CA LYS A 163 0.64 15.24 17.31
C LYS A 163 0.08 15.97 16.09
N SER A 164 -0.76 16.97 16.33
CA SER A 164 -1.11 17.97 15.29
C SER A 164 0.13 18.73 14.85
N PRO A 165 0.19 19.16 13.59
CA PRO A 165 1.21 20.07 13.10
C PRO A 165 1.14 21.43 13.79
#